data_9d7eee3e3649f03f5b7914154dcfc0c9
#
_entry.id   9d7eee3e3649f03f5b7914154dcfc0c9
#
_cell.length_a   1.000
_cell.length_b   1.000
_cell.length_c   1.000
_cell.angle_alpha   90.00
_cell.angle_beta   90.00
_cell.angle_gamma   90.00
#
_symmetry.space_group_name_H-M   'P 1'
#
loop_
_entity.id
_entity.type
_entity.pdbx_description
1 polymer ?
#
loop_
_entity_poly.entity_id
_entity_poly.type
_entity_poly.pdbx_seq_one_letter_code
_entity_poly.pdbx_strand_id
1 'polypeptide(L)'
;MNAIESKYFQIGTIKKTKGLKGEVQLYFEVANPEAYENLESVFIEINNKPVPFFITTLRMQEPVAYLYLEGVEHIDQASPLVNKKVYIYKKNKPKESKAFKVKDLVGYFVEDTQLGELAIINSIEEMPQQTMASMVYQNKEVLFPINDQFVKSIDQAEKKILVELPDGLLAIYLS
;
A
#
# COMPACT_ATOMS: atom_id res chain seq x y z
N MET A 1 24.50 -16.63 -5.96
CA MET A 1 23.56 -15.56 -6.36
C MET A 1 23.36 -15.65 -7.86
N ASN A 2 22.13 -15.84 -8.30
CA ASN A 2 21.83 -15.97 -9.73
C ASN A 2 22.02 -14.61 -10.41
N ALA A 3 22.51 -14.57 -11.66
CA ALA A 3 22.72 -13.30 -12.38
C ALA A 3 21.45 -12.43 -12.51
N ILE A 4 20.27 -13.07 -12.46
CA ILE A 4 18.97 -12.39 -12.43
C ILE A 4 18.80 -11.60 -11.13
N GLU A 5 19.13 -12.17 -9.98
CA GLU A 5 18.93 -11.55 -8.67
C GLU A 5 19.81 -10.33 -8.41
N SER A 6 20.87 -10.13 -9.20
CA SER A 6 21.74 -8.97 -9.05
C SER A 6 21.11 -7.67 -9.55
N LYS A 7 20.33 -7.71 -10.64
CA LYS A 7 19.71 -6.54 -11.29
C LYS A 7 18.20 -6.48 -11.16
N TYR A 8 17.55 -7.61 -10.89
CA TYR A 8 16.12 -7.76 -10.91
C TYR A 8 15.57 -8.11 -9.53
N PHE A 9 14.39 -7.64 -9.25
CA PHE A 9 13.64 -7.94 -8.03
C PHE A 9 12.36 -8.68 -8.39
N GLN A 10 12.15 -9.86 -7.81
CA GLN A 10 10.94 -10.65 -8.04
C GLN A 10 9.77 -10.01 -7.31
N ILE A 11 8.68 -9.74 -8.05
CA ILE A 11 7.45 -9.17 -7.50
C ILE A 11 6.31 -10.18 -7.39
N GLY A 12 6.40 -11.29 -8.10
CA GLY A 12 5.37 -12.31 -8.06
C GLY A 12 5.53 -13.38 -9.12
N THR A 13 4.43 -14.09 -9.36
CA THR A 13 4.34 -15.22 -10.31
C THR A 13 3.04 -15.14 -11.07
N ILE A 14 3.07 -15.43 -12.37
CA ILE A 14 1.84 -15.59 -13.17
C ILE A 14 1.19 -16.92 -12.79
N LYS A 15 -0.04 -16.86 -12.29
CA LYS A 15 -0.75 -18.06 -11.81
C LYS A 15 -1.66 -18.69 -12.84
N LYS A 16 -2.30 -17.88 -13.67
CA LYS A 16 -3.23 -18.36 -14.69
C LYS A 16 -3.45 -17.32 -15.79
N THR A 17 -4.04 -17.79 -16.89
CA THR A 17 -4.62 -16.94 -17.93
C THR A 17 -6.09 -16.66 -17.61
N LYS A 18 -6.63 -15.57 -18.16
CA LYS A 18 -8.05 -15.22 -18.05
C LYS A 18 -8.61 -14.88 -19.43
N GLY A 19 -9.66 -15.61 -19.84
CA GLY A 19 -10.28 -15.42 -21.16
C GLY A 19 -9.38 -15.82 -22.31
N LEU A 20 -9.79 -15.47 -23.54
CA LEU A 20 -9.13 -15.88 -24.78
C LEU A 20 -8.14 -14.81 -25.32
N LYS A 21 -8.18 -13.59 -24.79
CA LYS A 21 -7.44 -12.42 -25.30
C LYS A 21 -6.04 -12.26 -24.70
N GLY A 22 -5.51 -13.30 -24.04
CA GLY A 22 -4.15 -13.27 -23.49
C GLY A 22 -3.99 -12.54 -22.15
N GLU A 23 -5.07 -12.22 -21.44
CA GLU A 23 -4.99 -11.65 -20.09
C GLU A 23 -4.34 -12.66 -19.13
N VAL A 24 -3.34 -12.23 -18.37
CA VAL A 24 -2.65 -13.04 -17.37
C VAL A 24 -2.91 -12.50 -15.97
N GLN A 25 -2.98 -13.42 -15.00
CA GLN A 25 -3.09 -13.08 -13.59
C GLN A 25 -1.71 -13.16 -12.93
N LEU A 26 -1.24 -12.02 -12.47
CA LEU A 26 -0.05 -11.90 -11.63
C LEU A 26 -0.47 -11.99 -10.16
N TYR A 27 0.09 -12.96 -9.45
CA TYR A 27 0.00 -13.03 -7.99
C TYR A 27 1.22 -12.36 -7.39
N PHE A 28 1.01 -11.32 -6.59
CA PHE A 28 2.09 -10.60 -5.93
C PHE A 28 2.64 -11.37 -4.73
N GLU A 29 3.95 -11.41 -4.63
CA GLU A 29 4.71 -11.99 -3.53
C GLU A 29 5.47 -10.92 -2.74
N VAL A 30 4.93 -9.69 -2.76
CA VAL A 30 5.47 -8.50 -2.08
C VAL A 30 4.50 -8.02 -1.00
N ALA A 31 5.02 -7.29 -0.02
CA ALA A 31 4.21 -6.82 1.11
C ALA A 31 3.15 -5.78 0.73
N ASN A 32 3.46 -4.91 -0.27
CA ASN A 32 2.59 -3.82 -0.70
C ASN A 32 2.34 -3.88 -2.21
N PRO A 33 1.41 -4.72 -2.69
CA PRO A 33 1.10 -4.84 -4.11
C PRO A 33 0.65 -3.54 -4.76
N GLU A 34 -0.07 -2.70 -4.04
CA GLU A 34 -0.57 -1.40 -4.50
C GLU A 34 0.54 -0.44 -4.99
N ALA A 35 1.76 -0.57 -4.45
CA ALA A 35 2.90 0.22 -4.89
C ALA A 35 3.32 -0.07 -6.35
N TYR A 36 2.77 -1.15 -6.93
CA TYR A 36 3.07 -1.63 -8.28
C TYR A 36 1.93 -1.38 -9.29
N GLU A 37 0.92 -0.62 -8.92
CA GLU A 37 -0.25 -0.35 -9.78
C GLU A 37 0.07 0.42 -11.07
N ASN A 38 1.18 1.15 -11.11
CA ASN A 38 1.60 1.97 -12.25
C ASN A 38 2.78 1.37 -13.02
N LEU A 39 2.94 0.06 -13.02
CA LEU A 39 3.98 -0.60 -13.80
C LEU A 39 3.72 -0.47 -15.30
N GLU A 40 4.70 0.00 -16.03
CA GLU A 40 4.68 0.09 -17.50
C GLU A 40 5.28 -1.14 -18.17
N SER A 41 6.13 -1.86 -17.48
CA SER A 41 6.80 -3.06 -17.98
C SER A 41 7.21 -3.99 -16.84
N VAL A 42 7.31 -5.27 -17.19
CA VAL A 42 7.81 -6.33 -16.31
C VAL A 42 8.77 -7.23 -17.07
N PHE A 43 9.57 -7.99 -16.35
CA PHE A 43 10.39 -9.06 -16.90
C PHE A 43 9.79 -10.40 -16.47
N ILE A 44 9.59 -11.29 -17.43
CA ILE A 44 9.09 -12.64 -17.16
C ILE A 44 10.24 -13.62 -17.42
N GLU A 45 10.44 -14.54 -16.47
CA GLU A 45 11.49 -15.55 -16.59
C GLU A 45 11.12 -16.60 -17.64
N ILE A 46 11.83 -16.60 -18.75
CA ILE A 46 11.70 -17.59 -19.83
C ILE A 46 13.07 -18.24 -20.05
N ASN A 47 13.15 -19.56 -19.91
CA ASN A 47 14.40 -20.30 -20.04
C ASN A 47 15.54 -19.73 -19.14
N ASN A 48 15.20 -19.42 -17.89
CA ASN A 48 16.10 -18.82 -16.90
C ASN A 48 16.67 -17.44 -17.31
N LYS A 49 15.98 -16.73 -18.19
CA LYS A 49 16.34 -15.38 -18.60
C LYS A 49 15.17 -14.42 -18.37
N PRO A 50 15.41 -13.21 -17.88
CA PRO A 50 14.39 -12.18 -17.76
C PRO A 50 14.10 -11.59 -19.15
N VAL A 51 12.90 -11.79 -19.66
CA VAL A 51 12.43 -11.27 -20.94
C VAL A 51 11.48 -10.10 -20.68
N PRO A 52 11.72 -8.92 -21.26
CA PRO A 52 10.89 -7.75 -21.04
C PRO A 52 9.54 -7.86 -21.74
N PHE A 53 8.48 -7.46 -21.06
CA PHE A 53 7.14 -7.30 -21.60
C PHE A 53 6.61 -5.92 -21.20
N PHE A 54 6.08 -5.17 -22.16
CA PHE A 54 5.35 -3.94 -21.88
C PHE A 54 3.92 -4.26 -21.47
N ILE A 55 3.41 -3.53 -20.49
CA ILE A 55 2.05 -3.68 -19.99
C ILE A 55 1.16 -2.68 -20.72
N THR A 56 0.14 -3.18 -21.42
CA THR A 56 -0.84 -2.33 -22.08
C THR A 56 -2.00 -1.95 -21.16
N THR A 57 -2.36 -2.87 -20.26
CA THR A 57 -3.39 -2.63 -19.23
C THR A 57 -3.00 -3.38 -17.97
N LEU A 58 -3.10 -2.71 -16.83
CA LEU A 58 -2.95 -3.29 -15.51
C LEU A 58 -4.19 -2.97 -14.67
N ARG A 59 -4.77 -3.99 -14.06
CA ARG A 59 -5.93 -3.85 -13.19
C ARG A 59 -5.69 -4.59 -11.89
N MET A 60 -5.59 -3.84 -10.81
CA MET A 60 -5.38 -4.38 -9.47
C MET A 60 -6.64 -5.02 -8.91
N GLN A 61 -6.49 -6.16 -8.30
CA GLN A 61 -7.51 -6.85 -7.51
C GLN A 61 -6.81 -7.67 -6.43
N GLU A 62 -6.25 -7.00 -5.45
CA GLU A 62 -5.38 -7.59 -4.43
C GLU A 62 -5.86 -8.95 -3.90
N PRO A 63 -4.96 -9.90 -3.74
CA PRO A 63 -3.50 -9.85 -3.87
C PRO A 63 -2.99 -10.13 -5.30
N VAL A 64 -3.84 -9.98 -6.30
CA VAL A 64 -3.51 -10.25 -7.71
C VAL A 64 -3.68 -8.99 -8.58
N ALA A 65 -3.04 -9.01 -9.74
CA ALA A 65 -3.32 -8.07 -10.82
C ALA A 65 -3.62 -8.83 -12.12
N TYR A 66 -4.44 -8.22 -12.95
CA TYR A 66 -4.71 -8.72 -14.30
C TYR A 66 -3.98 -7.84 -15.30
N LEU A 67 -3.18 -8.46 -16.16
CA LEU A 67 -2.31 -7.77 -17.10
C LEU A 67 -2.64 -8.17 -18.54
N TYR A 68 -2.72 -7.18 -19.41
CA TYR A 68 -2.51 -7.37 -20.83
C TYR A 68 -1.09 -6.95 -21.18
N LEU A 69 -0.38 -7.83 -21.89
CA LEU A 69 1.00 -7.61 -22.29
C LEU A 69 1.07 -7.38 -23.80
N GLU A 70 1.89 -6.43 -24.22
CA GLU A 70 2.13 -6.19 -25.64
C GLU A 70 2.72 -7.44 -26.32
N GLY A 71 2.13 -7.81 -27.44
CA GLY A 71 2.52 -9.02 -28.18
C GLY A 71 1.94 -10.32 -27.63
N VAL A 72 1.08 -10.25 -26.59
CA VAL A 72 0.33 -11.41 -26.04
C VAL A 72 -1.15 -11.16 -26.24
N GLU A 73 -1.67 -11.53 -27.40
CA GLU A 73 -3.04 -11.20 -27.82
C GLU A 73 -4.02 -12.39 -27.72
N HIS A 74 -3.47 -13.57 -27.50
CA HIS A 74 -4.22 -14.82 -27.40
C HIS A 74 -3.79 -15.68 -26.23
N ILE A 75 -4.71 -16.51 -25.74
CA ILE A 75 -4.44 -17.46 -24.66
C ILE A 75 -3.27 -18.40 -24.99
N ASP A 76 -3.10 -18.78 -26.25
CA ASP A 76 -1.99 -19.65 -26.68
C ASP A 76 -0.61 -19.01 -26.48
N GLN A 77 -0.54 -17.68 -26.55
CA GLN A 77 0.68 -16.90 -26.26
C GLN A 77 0.85 -16.66 -24.76
N ALA A 78 -0.24 -16.57 -24.01
CA ALA A 78 -0.26 -16.33 -22.58
C ALA A 78 0.00 -17.62 -21.77
N SER A 79 -0.48 -18.77 -22.24
CA SER A 79 -0.36 -20.04 -21.52
C SER A 79 1.07 -20.44 -21.18
N PRO A 80 2.09 -20.23 -22.03
CA PRO A 80 3.48 -20.50 -21.67
C PRO A 80 4.04 -19.65 -20.54
N LEU A 81 3.38 -18.52 -20.24
CA LEU A 81 3.78 -17.61 -19.16
C LEU A 81 3.28 -18.04 -17.78
N VAL A 82 2.36 -18.99 -17.72
CA VAL A 82 1.82 -19.52 -16.46
C VAL A 82 2.93 -20.20 -15.66
N ASN A 83 2.95 -19.96 -14.35
CA ASN A 83 3.96 -20.38 -13.40
C ASN A 83 5.35 -19.76 -13.60
N LYS A 84 5.47 -18.74 -14.43
CA LYS A 84 6.71 -17.99 -14.62
C LYS A 84 6.82 -16.87 -13.59
N LYS A 85 8.03 -16.67 -13.09
CA LYS A 85 8.36 -15.60 -12.16
C LYS A 85 8.38 -14.26 -12.88
N VAL A 86 7.90 -13.23 -12.18
CA VAL A 86 7.83 -11.86 -12.70
C VAL A 86 8.73 -10.95 -11.87
N TYR A 87 9.53 -10.16 -12.58
CA TYR A 87 10.55 -9.29 -12.01
C TYR A 87 10.39 -7.85 -12.51
N ILE A 88 10.95 -6.92 -11.77
CA ILE A 88 11.24 -5.54 -12.20
C ILE A 88 12.73 -5.26 -11.98
N TYR A 89 13.24 -4.17 -12.56
CA TYR A 89 14.57 -3.69 -12.19
C TYR A 89 14.60 -3.30 -10.70
N LYS A 90 15.65 -3.68 -9.97
CA LYS A 90 15.84 -3.27 -8.56
C LYS A 90 15.79 -1.75 -8.37
N LYS A 91 16.33 -1.00 -9.34
CA LYS A 91 16.29 0.47 -9.31
C LYS A 91 14.88 1.06 -9.40
N ASN A 92 13.94 0.29 -9.96
CA ASN A 92 12.54 0.67 -10.09
C ASN A 92 11.66 0.10 -8.95
N LYS A 93 12.27 -0.62 -8.01
CA LYS A 93 11.55 -1.07 -6.82
C LYS A 93 10.98 0.15 -6.12
N PRO A 94 9.65 0.23 -5.93
CA PRO A 94 9.07 1.30 -5.15
C PRO A 94 9.79 1.36 -3.80
N LYS A 95 10.15 2.55 -3.36
CA LYS A 95 10.65 2.71 -1.99
C LYS A 95 9.58 2.11 -1.10
N GLU A 96 9.96 1.16 -0.26
CA GLU A 96 9.06 0.63 0.76
C GLU A 96 8.70 1.77 1.71
N SER A 97 7.77 2.60 1.28
CA SER A 97 6.87 3.18 2.24
C SER A 97 6.04 1.98 2.68
N LYS A 98 6.24 1.48 3.90
CA LYS A 98 5.18 0.72 4.56
C LYS A 98 3.93 1.54 4.29
N ALA A 99 2.96 0.98 3.56
CA ALA A 99 1.70 1.68 3.37
C ALA A 99 1.26 2.08 4.77
N PHE A 100 1.28 3.39 5.02
CA PHE A 100 1.01 3.92 6.34
C PHE A 100 -0.42 3.53 6.69
N LYS A 101 -0.55 2.60 7.62
CA LYS A 101 -1.85 2.18 8.11
C LYS A 101 -2.24 3.10 9.26
N VAL A 102 -3.49 3.45 9.34
CA VAL A 102 -4.00 4.30 10.44
C VAL A 102 -3.61 3.72 11.81
N LYS A 103 -3.54 2.40 11.94
CA LYS A 103 -3.05 1.72 13.16
C LYS A 103 -1.61 2.04 13.55
N ASP A 104 -0.79 2.47 12.60
CA ASP A 104 0.61 2.86 12.85
C ASP A 104 0.70 4.19 13.62
N LEU A 105 -0.41 4.94 13.74
CA LEU A 105 -0.51 6.15 14.55
C LEU A 105 -0.47 5.91 16.06
N VAL A 106 -0.63 4.68 16.54
CA VAL A 106 -0.44 4.36 17.96
C VAL A 106 0.99 4.73 18.37
N GLY A 107 1.12 5.52 19.42
CA GLY A 107 2.39 6.07 19.88
C GLY A 107 2.79 7.43 19.27
N TYR A 108 1.99 7.94 18.31
CA TYR A 108 2.22 9.28 17.77
C TYR A 108 1.72 10.34 18.74
N PHE A 109 2.44 11.45 18.80
CA PHE A 109 2.08 12.62 19.60
C PHE A 109 1.07 13.47 18.86
N VAL A 110 -0.04 13.81 19.54
CA VAL A 110 -1.11 14.64 18.98
C VAL A 110 -0.87 16.10 19.30
N GLU A 111 -0.84 16.92 18.28
CA GLU A 111 -0.80 18.38 18.36
C GLU A 111 -2.06 18.94 17.66
N ASP A 112 -2.77 19.81 18.36
CA ASP A 112 -3.96 20.50 17.81
C ASP A 112 -3.57 21.87 17.30
N THR A 113 -4.16 22.29 16.17
CA THR A 113 -3.86 23.59 15.54
C THR A 113 -4.17 24.81 16.41
N GLN A 114 -5.09 24.67 17.36
CA GLN A 114 -5.55 25.77 18.22
C GLN A 114 -5.05 25.58 19.67
N LEU A 115 -5.02 24.34 20.15
CA LEU A 115 -4.74 24.02 21.55
C LEU A 115 -3.27 23.63 21.79
N GLY A 116 -2.51 23.41 20.72
CA GLY A 116 -1.12 22.99 20.80
C GLY A 116 -0.95 21.51 21.17
N GLU A 117 0.11 21.21 21.90
CA GLU A 117 0.48 19.84 22.28
C GLU A 117 -0.56 19.22 23.23
N LEU A 118 -1.02 18.02 22.92
CA LEU A 118 -2.01 17.31 23.72
C LEU A 118 -1.43 16.07 24.41
N ALA A 119 -1.46 14.92 23.73
CA ALA A 119 -1.03 13.63 24.31
C ALA A 119 -0.63 12.63 23.22
N ILE A 120 -0.25 11.43 23.64
CA ILE A 120 0.09 10.33 22.73
C ILE A 120 -1.15 9.50 22.43
N ILE A 121 -1.30 9.03 21.18
CA ILE A 121 -2.35 8.09 20.79
C ILE A 121 -2.07 6.74 21.45
N ASN A 122 -3.03 6.27 22.25
CA ASN A 122 -2.95 5.00 22.97
C ASN A 122 -3.55 3.85 22.17
N SER A 123 -4.66 4.09 21.48
CA SER A 123 -5.31 3.08 20.64
C SER A 123 -5.99 3.67 19.42
N ILE A 124 -6.22 2.82 18.44
CA ILE A 124 -7.00 3.12 17.23
C ILE A 124 -8.08 2.05 17.09
N GLU A 125 -9.31 2.48 16.94
CA GLU A 125 -10.46 1.62 16.68
C GLU A 125 -11.08 1.92 15.33
N GLU A 126 -11.08 0.95 14.43
CA GLU A 126 -11.72 1.04 13.13
C GLU A 126 -13.18 0.59 13.26
N MET A 127 -14.10 1.52 13.12
CA MET A 127 -15.54 1.27 13.10
C MET A 127 -16.07 1.32 11.66
N PRO A 128 -17.23 0.72 11.34
CA PRO A 128 -17.74 0.66 9.97
C PRO A 128 -17.90 2.01 9.26
N GLN A 129 -18.12 3.09 10.01
CA GLN A 129 -18.36 4.42 9.45
C GLN A 129 -17.25 5.43 9.76
N GLN A 130 -16.37 5.14 10.69
CA GLN A 130 -15.29 6.06 11.08
C GLN A 130 -14.20 5.35 11.85
N THR A 131 -13.02 5.92 11.81
CA THR A 131 -11.89 5.50 12.65
C THR A 131 -11.74 6.47 13.81
N MET A 132 -11.63 5.93 15.02
CA MET A 132 -11.44 6.71 16.25
C MET A 132 -10.06 6.44 16.86
N ALA A 133 -9.42 7.49 17.33
CA ALA A 133 -8.21 7.38 18.15
C ALA A 133 -8.53 7.71 19.60
N SER A 134 -7.84 7.08 20.53
CA SER A 134 -7.88 7.46 21.94
C SER A 134 -6.54 8.02 22.40
N MET A 135 -6.62 8.99 23.30
CA MET A 135 -5.47 9.53 24.03
C MET A 135 -5.87 9.80 25.48
N VAL A 136 -4.90 9.81 26.40
CA VAL A 136 -5.14 10.25 27.78
C VAL A 136 -4.64 11.68 27.91
N TYR A 137 -5.55 12.60 28.09
CA TYR A 137 -5.27 14.02 28.26
C TYR A 137 -5.88 14.52 29.57
N GLN A 138 -5.07 15.14 30.43
CA GLN A 138 -5.46 15.59 31.78
C GLN A 138 -6.15 14.50 32.64
N ASN A 139 -5.60 13.27 32.60
CA ASN A 139 -6.11 12.08 33.28
C ASN A 139 -7.51 11.61 32.82
N LYS A 140 -7.97 12.07 31.65
CA LYS A 140 -9.21 11.62 31.02
C LYS A 140 -8.88 10.95 29.68
N GLU A 141 -9.59 9.86 29.39
CA GLU A 141 -9.55 9.27 28.08
C GLU A 141 -10.40 10.10 27.12
N VAL A 142 -9.77 10.55 26.04
CA VAL A 142 -10.40 11.36 25.00
C VAL A 142 -10.40 10.56 23.71
N LEU A 143 -11.58 10.40 23.13
CA LEU A 143 -11.76 9.81 21.79
C LEU A 143 -11.94 10.90 20.77
N PHE A 144 -11.25 10.78 19.63
CA PHE A 144 -11.37 11.74 18.53
C PHE A 144 -11.32 11.03 17.18
N PRO A 145 -12.02 11.56 16.15
CA PRO A 145 -12.05 10.93 14.83
C PRO A 145 -10.75 11.15 14.06
N ILE A 146 -10.34 10.11 13.33
CA ILE A 146 -9.23 10.16 12.37
C ILE A 146 -9.80 10.11 10.97
N ASN A 147 -9.80 11.24 10.30
CA ASN A 147 -10.21 11.39 8.90
C ASN A 147 -9.57 12.64 8.27
N ASP A 148 -9.72 12.81 6.98
CA ASP A 148 -9.13 13.91 6.22
C ASP A 148 -9.67 15.30 6.62
N GLN A 149 -10.82 15.35 7.29
CA GLN A 149 -11.39 16.60 7.77
C GLN A 149 -10.63 17.14 9.00
N PHE A 150 -10.24 16.26 9.89
CA PHE A 150 -9.61 16.62 11.17
C PHE A 150 -8.10 16.46 11.18
N VAL A 151 -7.54 15.52 10.41
CA VAL A 151 -6.09 15.33 10.29
C VAL A 151 -5.54 16.30 9.25
N LYS A 152 -4.64 17.19 9.67
CA LYS A 152 -4.01 18.18 8.79
C LYS A 152 -2.68 17.71 8.23
N SER A 153 -1.87 17.04 9.03
CA SER A 153 -0.61 16.45 8.60
C SER A 153 -0.14 15.34 9.53
N ILE A 154 0.68 14.44 8.99
CA ILE A 154 1.31 13.36 9.73
C ILE A 154 2.80 13.41 9.45
N ASP A 155 3.61 13.56 10.50
CA ASP A 155 5.05 13.48 10.44
C ASP A 155 5.51 12.12 10.95
N GLN A 156 5.88 11.24 10.02
CA GLN A 156 6.31 9.88 10.36
C GLN A 156 7.72 9.86 10.99
N ALA A 157 8.57 10.82 10.66
CA ALA A 157 9.93 10.89 11.20
C ALA A 157 9.90 11.30 12.67
N GLU A 158 9.13 12.35 13.00
CA GLU A 158 8.96 12.85 14.37
C GLU A 158 7.87 12.10 15.15
N LYS A 159 7.12 11.23 14.51
CA LYS A 159 5.94 10.55 15.07
C LYS A 159 4.96 11.53 15.70
N LYS A 160 4.58 12.53 14.92
CA LYS A 160 3.60 13.55 15.28
C LYS A 160 2.44 13.56 14.31
N ILE A 161 1.26 13.86 14.82
CA ILE A 161 0.06 14.10 14.03
C ILE A 161 -0.51 15.48 14.40
N LEU A 162 -0.70 16.31 13.39
CA LEU A 162 -1.36 17.60 13.54
C LEU A 162 -2.85 17.43 13.22
N VAL A 163 -3.68 17.80 14.17
CA VAL A 163 -5.15 17.71 14.05
C VAL A 163 -5.79 19.06 14.26
N GLU A 164 -7.01 19.19 13.78
CA GLU A 164 -7.93 20.26 14.13
C GLU A 164 -9.18 19.61 14.70
N LEU A 165 -9.22 19.50 16.03
CA LEU A 165 -10.33 18.84 16.71
C LEU A 165 -11.61 19.66 16.64
N PRO A 166 -12.79 19.02 16.61
CA PRO A 166 -14.06 19.74 16.69
C PRO A 166 -14.14 20.63 17.92
N ASP A 167 -14.68 21.82 17.74
CA ASP A 167 -14.89 22.78 18.83
C ASP A 167 -15.67 22.15 19.99
N GLY A 168 -15.13 22.28 21.18
CA GLY A 168 -15.75 21.75 22.39
C GLY A 168 -15.54 20.26 22.65
N LEU A 169 -14.87 19.52 21.77
CA LEU A 169 -14.62 18.09 21.96
C LEU A 169 -13.91 17.82 23.30
N LEU A 170 -12.80 18.50 23.57
CA LEU A 170 -12.06 18.32 24.82
C LEU A 170 -12.86 18.76 26.04
N ALA A 171 -13.68 19.81 25.91
CA ALA A 171 -14.52 20.26 27.02
C ALA A 171 -15.53 19.20 27.47
N ILE A 172 -16.07 18.39 26.56
CA ILE A 172 -16.98 17.30 26.87
C ILE A 172 -16.29 16.24 27.76
N TYR A 173 -15.04 15.91 27.49
CA TYR A 173 -14.30 14.92 28.25
C TYR A 173 -13.69 15.47 29.55
N LEU A 174 -13.38 16.77 29.59
CA LEU A 174 -12.72 17.41 30.71
C LEU A 174 -13.68 17.97 31.77
N SER A 175 -14.94 18.08 31.40
CA SER A 175 -15.98 18.55 32.35
C SER A 175 -16.25 17.58 33.49
#